data_b4a7240049cc4707c421251fa8a17514
#
_entry.id   b4a7240049cc4707c421251fa8a17514
#
_cell.length_a   1.000
_cell.length_b   1.000
_cell.length_c   1.000
_cell.angle_alpha   90.00
_cell.angle_beta   90.00
_cell.angle_gamma   90.00
#
_symmetry.space_group_name_H-M   'P 1'
#
loop_
_entity.id
_entity.type
_entity.pdbx_description
1 polymer ?
#
loop_
_entity_poly.entity_id
_entity_poly.type
_entity_poly.pdbx_seq_one_letter_code
_entity_poly.pdbx_strand_id
1 'polypeptide(L)'
;PEISIEFRVNVDKSNQSEYHRIYNYLKERYGKYSINIHPGYVTDDFSAESNGCCFEADEVNKFVLEQYDTHNIPISLYPRPIFGECSARHITSFVIGPEGELYKCWNDIGIKGKTIGTVKNVSLSHELLLKYLLENDPLSDANCERCFCFPICEGGCPYKRIYQKDSQERFCKAKREGIVENLKRHIDYKIKNNR
;
A
#
# COMPACT_ATOMS: atom_id res chain seq x y z
N PRO A 1 10.63 -7.87 27.10
CA PRO A 1 10.45 -7.33 25.77
C PRO A 1 9.33 -6.30 25.81
N GLU A 2 9.57 -5.09 25.31
CA GLU A 2 8.54 -4.09 25.14
C GLU A 2 7.64 -4.52 23.99
N ILE A 3 6.34 -4.61 24.26
CA ILE A 3 5.35 -4.93 23.23
C ILE A 3 4.89 -3.61 22.62
N SER A 4 5.06 -3.45 21.31
CA SER A 4 4.45 -2.37 20.55
C SER A 4 3.11 -2.84 20.00
N ILE A 5 2.07 -2.03 20.17
CA ILE A 5 0.72 -2.34 19.67
C ILE A 5 0.43 -1.44 18.48
N GLU A 6 -0.03 -2.06 17.39
CA GLU A 6 -0.38 -1.36 16.18
C GLU A 6 -1.90 -1.38 15.96
N PHE A 7 -2.50 -0.19 15.88
CA PHE A 7 -3.91 0.00 15.55
C PHE A 7 -4.04 0.40 14.08
N ARG A 8 -4.52 -0.50 13.26
CA ARG A 8 -4.91 -0.20 11.88
C ARG A 8 -6.40 0.12 11.83
N VAL A 9 -6.72 1.36 11.47
CA VAL A 9 -8.10 1.82 11.30
C VAL A 9 -8.45 1.78 9.82
N ASN A 10 -9.34 0.87 9.41
CA ASN A 10 -9.77 0.83 8.01
C ASN A 10 -10.63 2.03 7.67
N VAL A 11 -10.21 2.76 6.64
CA VAL A 11 -10.82 4.02 6.20
C VAL A 11 -11.20 3.92 4.74
N ASP A 12 -12.42 4.34 4.43
CA ASP A 12 -12.96 4.52 3.10
C ASP A 12 -13.66 5.89 2.99
N LYS A 13 -14.26 6.20 1.83
CA LYS A 13 -14.96 7.46 1.60
C LYS A 13 -16.16 7.67 2.53
N SER A 14 -16.78 6.61 3.03
CA SER A 14 -17.97 6.71 3.89
C SER A 14 -17.64 7.09 5.32
N ASN A 15 -16.45 6.73 5.81
CA ASN A 15 -16.04 6.95 7.20
C ASN A 15 -14.81 7.85 7.38
N GLN A 16 -14.22 8.36 6.29
CA GLN A 16 -13.00 9.17 6.34
C GLN A 16 -13.09 10.39 7.27
N SER A 17 -14.26 11.02 7.35
CA SER A 17 -14.49 12.17 8.24
C SER A 17 -14.40 11.83 9.73
N GLU A 18 -14.57 10.56 10.10
CA GLU A 18 -14.53 10.11 11.51
C GLU A 18 -13.13 9.66 11.97
N TYR A 19 -12.18 9.51 11.04
CA TYR A 19 -10.86 8.97 11.36
C TYR A 19 -10.15 9.77 12.47
N HIS A 20 -10.17 11.09 12.40
CA HIS A 20 -9.53 11.95 13.41
C HIS A 20 -10.12 11.76 14.82
N ARG A 21 -11.42 11.48 14.93
CA ARG A 21 -12.08 11.21 16.22
C ARG A 21 -11.63 9.87 16.79
N ILE A 22 -11.55 8.85 15.94
CA ILE A 22 -11.04 7.51 16.33
C ILE A 22 -9.58 7.60 16.74
N TYR A 23 -8.76 8.31 15.97
CA TYR A 23 -7.35 8.54 16.28
C TYR A 23 -7.18 9.18 17.67
N ASN A 24 -7.89 10.27 17.93
CA ASN A 24 -7.81 11.00 19.20
C ASN A 24 -8.31 10.13 20.36
N TYR A 25 -9.40 9.42 20.21
CA TYR A 25 -9.89 8.47 21.21
C TYR A 25 -8.86 7.40 21.57
N LEU A 26 -8.25 6.77 20.58
CA LEU A 26 -7.23 5.76 20.80
C LEU A 26 -5.99 6.36 21.47
N LYS A 27 -5.60 7.55 21.06
CA LYS A 27 -4.43 8.27 21.61
C LYS A 27 -4.65 8.66 23.07
N GLU A 28 -5.82 9.18 23.41
CA GLU A 28 -6.19 9.52 24.78
C GLU A 28 -6.23 8.29 25.69
N ARG A 29 -6.87 7.23 25.23
CA ARG A 29 -7.10 6.03 26.05
C ARG A 29 -5.86 5.17 26.22
N TYR A 30 -5.03 5.04 25.17
CA TYR A 30 -3.92 4.10 25.12
C TYR A 30 -2.56 4.75 24.90
N GLY A 31 -2.47 6.08 24.78
CA GLY A 31 -1.23 6.79 24.47
C GLY A 31 -0.13 6.69 25.51
N LYS A 32 -0.43 6.19 26.73
CA LYS A 32 0.56 5.84 27.74
C LYS A 32 1.37 4.57 27.42
N TYR A 33 0.91 3.78 26.46
CA TYR A 33 1.60 2.58 25.99
C TYR A 33 2.34 2.88 24.67
N SER A 34 3.26 2.00 24.29
CA SER A 34 3.89 2.05 22.97
C SER A 34 2.89 1.63 21.90
N ILE A 35 2.14 2.62 21.38
CA ILE A 35 1.15 2.39 20.33
C ILE A 35 1.49 3.14 19.06
N ASN A 36 1.20 2.52 17.93
CA ASN A 36 1.18 3.13 16.60
C ASN A 36 -0.25 3.08 16.04
N ILE A 37 -0.76 4.20 15.56
CA ILE A 37 -2.11 4.30 14.97
C ILE A 37 -1.94 4.76 13.53
N HIS A 38 -2.44 3.98 12.57
CA HIS A 38 -2.35 4.33 11.16
C HIS A 38 -3.63 3.96 10.39
N PRO A 39 -3.96 4.67 9.31
CA PRO A 39 -5.07 4.33 8.45
C PRO A 39 -4.75 3.10 7.58
N GLY A 40 -5.72 2.22 7.42
CA GLY A 40 -5.74 1.19 6.39
C GLY A 40 -6.68 1.62 5.28
N TYR A 41 -6.15 2.11 4.17
CA TYR A 41 -6.97 2.60 3.07
C TYR A 41 -7.71 1.46 2.38
N VAL A 42 -9.03 1.59 2.28
CA VAL A 42 -9.86 0.65 1.51
C VAL A 42 -9.85 1.13 0.06
N THR A 43 -9.20 0.35 -0.78
CA THR A 43 -9.10 0.60 -2.22
C THR A 43 -9.77 -0.54 -2.98
N ASP A 44 -10.43 -0.24 -4.08
CA ASP A 44 -11.01 -1.27 -4.94
C ASP A 44 -9.95 -1.75 -5.95
N ASP A 45 -9.42 -2.91 -5.68
CA ASP A 45 -8.45 -3.56 -6.56
C ASP A 45 -9.09 -4.63 -7.46
N PHE A 46 -10.42 -4.90 -7.33
CA PHE A 46 -11.01 -6.12 -7.88
C PHE A 46 -12.30 -5.97 -8.67
N SER A 47 -13.12 -4.97 -8.42
CA SER A 47 -14.43 -4.90 -9.04
C SER A 47 -14.54 -3.75 -10.03
N ALA A 48 -15.14 -4.06 -11.19
CA ALA A 48 -15.67 -3.05 -12.10
C ALA A 48 -16.91 -2.34 -11.50
N GLU A 49 -17.42 -2.85 -10.38
CA GLU A 49 -18.61 -2.38 -9.67
C GLU A 49 -18.20 -1.94 -8.25
N SER A 50 -17.31 -0.94 -8.12
CA SER A 50 -17.09 -0.34 -6.81
C SER A 50 -18.38 0.37 -6.38
N ASN A 51 -18.84 0.11 -5.15
CA ASN A 51 -19.96 0.83 -4.55
C ASN A 51 -19.61 2.32 -4.25
N GLY A 52 -18.60 2.87 -4.91
CA GLY A 52 -18.15 4.25 -4.75
C GLY A 52 -17.51 4.56 -3.38
N CYS A 53 -17.42 3.58 -2.47
CA CYS A 53 -16.86 3.81 -1.13
C CYS A 53 -15.32 3.75 -1.09
N CYS A 54 -14.70 3.06 -2.05
CA CYS A 54 -13.25 2.87 -2.07
C CYS A 54 -12.49 4.12 -2.51
N PHE A 55 -11.31 4.32 -1.95
CA PHE A 55 -10.43 5.40 -2.37
C PHE A 55 -9.76 5.13 -3.72
N GLU A 56 -9.68 6.16 -4.54
CA GLU A 56 -8.71 6.26 -5.62
C GLU A 56 -7.35 6.73 -5.07
N ALA A 57 -6.28 6.50 -5.83
CA ALA A 57 -4.93 6.78 -5.36
C ALA A 57 -4.67 8.26 -5.01
N ASP A 58 -5.26 9.21 -5.75
CA ASP A 58 -5.16 10.64 -5.47
C ASP A 58 -6.02 11.06 -4.26
N GLU A 59 -7.13 10.38 -4.02
CA GLU A 59 -8.00 10.62 -2.86
C GLU A 59 -7.31 10.22 -1.55
N VAL A 60 -6.51 9.14 -1.57
CA VAL A 60 -5.66 8.78 -0.43
C VAL A 60 -4.71 9.91 -0.07
N ASN A 61 -4.06 10.53 -1.07
CA ASN A 61 -3.17 11.66 -0.81
C ASN A 61 -3.92 12.86 -0.20
N LYS A 62 -5.10 13.20 -0.72
CA LYS A 62 -5.94 14.27 -0.19
C LYS A 62 -6.34 14.01 1.26
N PHE A 63 -6.81 12.81 1.54
CA PHE A 63 -7.15 12.40 2.91
C PHE A 63 -5.96 12.54 3.87
N VAL A 64 -4.80 12.01 3.49
CA VAL A 64 -3.58 12.07 4.31
C VAL A 64 -3.21 13.52 4.63
N LEU A 65 -3.25 14.41 3.64
CA LEU A 65 -2.91 15.81 3.82
C LEU A 65 -3.94 16.56 4.67
N GLU A 66 -5.23 16.25 4.53
CA GLU A 66 -6.29 16.79 5.37
C GLU A 66 -6.11 16.41 6.85
N GLN A 67 -5.79 15.14 7.13
CA GLN A 67 -5.51 14.69 8.49
C GLN A 67 -4.33 15.46 9.12
N TYR A 68 -3.31 15.75 8.35
CA TYR A 68 -2.17 16.53 8.80
C TYR A 68 -2.50 18.03 8.96
N ASP A 69 -3.04 18.64 7.91
CA ASP A 69 -3.23 20.10 7.83
C ASP A 69 -4.36 20.57 8.76
N THR A 70 -5.45 19.77 8.90
CA THR A 70 -6.66 20.18 9.63
C THR A 70 -6.73 19.59 11.04
N HIS A 71 -6.31 18.36 11.21
CA HIS A 71 -6.48 17.62 12.47
C HIS A 71 -5.18 17.44 13.27
N ASN A 72 -4.05 17.95 12.76
CA ASN A 72 -2.72 17.84 13.37
C ASN A 72 -2.31 16.38 13.68
N ILE A 73 -2.81 15.43 12.90
CA ILE A 73 -2.39 14.03 13.03
C ILE A 73 -1.00 13.88 12.42
N PRO A 74 0.00 13.43 13.21
CA PRO A 74 1.36 13.32 12.72
C PRO A 74 1.46 12.27 11.61
N ILE A 75 1.98 12.67 10.46
CA ILE A 75 2.21 11.80 9.32
C ILE A 75 3.68 11.90 8.94
N SER A 76 4.26 10.78 8.50
CA SER A 76 5.61 10.79 7.94
C SER A 76 5.57 11.43 6.54
N LEU A 77 5.81 12.73 6.48
CA LEU A 77 5.83 13.49 5.22
C LEU A 77 7.10 13.23 4.40
N TYR A 78 8.19 12.86 5.06
CA TYR A 78 9.44 12.54 4.36
C TYR A 78 9.38 11.13 3.77
N PRO A 79 9.61 10.98 2.46
CA PRO A 79 9.58 9.67 1.83
C PRO A 79 10.69 8.79 2.38
N ARG A 80 10.36 7.56 2.73
CA ARG A 80 11.33 6.55 3.17
C ARG A 80 11.59 5.58 2.03
N PRO A 81 12.86 5.20 1.80
CA PRO A 81 13.16 4.12 0.88
C PRO A 81 12.46 2.83 1.35
N ILE A 82 11.94 2.09 0.42
CA ILE A 82 11.46 0.73 0.67
C ILE A 82 12.68 -0.18 0.53
N PHE A 83 12.92 -1.00 1.54
CA PHE A 83 13.93 -2.04 1.50
C PHE A 83 13.22 -3.39 1.57
N GLY A 84 13.08 -4.00 0.46
CA GLY A 84 12.40 -5.29 0.34
C GLY A 84 11.21 -5.23 -0.60
N GLU A 85 11.28 -6.08 -1.59
CA GLU A 85 10.24 -6.22 -2.60
C GLU A 85 8.94 -6.77 -2.01
N CYS A 86 7.85 -6.56 -2.73
CA CYS A 86 6.59 -7.24 -2.44
C CYS A 86 6.79 -8.76 -2.42
N SER A 87 6.24 -9.43 -1.40
CA SER A 87 6.33 -10.90 -1.25
C SER A 87 5.94 -11.68 -2.52
N ALA A 88 5.07 -11.11 -3.36
CA ALA A 88 4.71 -11.71 -4.64
C ALA A 88 5.89 -11.84 -5.62
N ARG A 89 6.97 -11.07 -5.45
CA ARG A 89 8.20 -11.17 -6.26
C ARG A 89 9.23 -12.14 -5.70
N HIS A 90 9.06 -12.64 -4.48
CA HIS A 90 9.98 -13.60 -3.88
C HIS A 90 9.59 -15.04 -4.24
N ILE A 91 10.51 -15.80 -4.79
CA ILE A 91 10.26 -17.19 -5.23
C ILE A 91 9.73 -18.09 -4.10
N THR A 92 10.16 -17.84 -2.87
CA THR A 92 9.82 -18.65 -1.68
C THR A 92 8.63 -18.11 -0.89
N SER A 93 8.03 -16.99 -1.28
CA SER A 93 6.88 -16.42 -0.60
C SER A 93 5.57 -16.85 -1.26
N PHE A 94 4.63 -17.32 -0.43
CA PHE A 94 3.32 -17.79 -0.87
C PHE A 94 2.23 -17.29 0.07
N VAL A 95 1.03 -17.13 -0.48
CA VAL A 95 -0.20 -16.98 0.29
C VAL A 95 -0.89 -18.34 0.29
N ILE A 96 -1.31 -18.80 1.47
CA ILE A 96 -1.98 -20.10 1.64
C ILE A 96 -3.47 -19.84 1.76
N GLY A 97 -4.25 -20.44 0.89
CA GLY A 97 -5.70 -20.43 0.93
C GLY A 97 -6.29 -21.38 1.98
N PRO A 98 -7.61 -21.29 2.23
CA PRO A 98 -8.27 -22.06 3.31
C PRO A 98 -8.16 -23.58 3.15
N GLU A 99 -8.08 -24.08 1.91
CA GLU A 99 -7.99 -25.51 1.61
C GLU A 99 -6.55 -25.98 1.37
N GLY A 100 -5.58 -25.08 1.60
CA GLY A 100 -4.15 -25.36 1.42
C GLY A 100 -3.64 -25.07 0.03
N GLU A 101 -4.37 -24.33 -0.79
CA GLU A 101 -3.91 -23.84 -2.09
C GLU A 101 -2.83 -22.78 -1.90
N LEU A 102 -1.89 -22.73 -2.83
CA LEU A 102 -0.81 -21.73 -2.86
C LEU A 102 -1.07 -20.68 -3.93
N TYR A 103 -0.93 -19.41 -3.55
CA TYR A 103 -1.05 -18.26 -4.44
C TYR A 103 0.19 -17.36 -4.31
N LYS A 104 0.49 -16.55 -5.33
CA LYS A 104 1.56 -15.55 -5.26
C LYS A 104 1.12 -14.24 -4.62
N CYS A 105 -0.14 -13.89 -4.75
CA CYS A 105 -0.71 -12.66 -4.21
C CYS A 105 -2.02 -12.95 -3.49
N TRP A 106 -2.29 -12.24 -2.41
CA TRP A 106 -3.60 -12.35 -1.73
C TRP A 106 -4.77 -12.00 -2.65
N ASN A 107 -4.51 -11.16 -3.65
CA ASN A 107 -5.49 -10.79 -4.66
C ASN A 107 -5.85 -11.94 -5.61
N ASP A 108 -5.12 -13.02 -5.57
CA ASP A 108 -5.39 -14.22 -6.35
C ASP A 108 -6.26 -15.25 -5.61
N ILE A 109 -6.46 -15.07 -4.28
CA ILE A 109 -7.17 -16.05 -3.45
C ILE A 109 -8.59 -16.27 -3.98
N GLY A 110 -8.97 -17.53 -4.16
CA GLY A 110 -10.29 -17.93 -4.64
C GLY A 110 -10.54 -17.72 -6.13
N ILE A 111 -9.60 -17.13 -6.87
CA ILE A 111 -9.73 -16.95 -8.32
C ILE A 111 -9.30 -18.23 -9.03
N LYS A 112 -10.24 -18.82 -9.78
CA LYS A 112 -9.98 -20.03 -10.57
C LYS A 112 -8.81 -19.79 -11.55
N GLY A 113 -7.84 -20.71 -11.55
CA GLY A 113 -6.68 -20.64 -12.44
C GLY A 113 -5.55 -19.76 -11.93
N LYS A 114 -5.65 -19.18 -10.72
CA LYS A 114 -4.57 -18.42 -10.07
C LYS A 114 -3.79 -19.22 -9.02
N THR A 115 -4.20 -20.45 -8.76
CA THR A 115 -3.51 -21.38 -7.88
C THR A 115 -2.21 -21.83 -8.52
N ILE A 116 -1.09 -21.72 -7.79
CA ILE A 116 0.24 -22.15 -8.26
C ILE A 116 0.64 -23.52 -7.73
N GLY A 117 -0.13 -24.11 -6.83
CA GLY A 117 0.11 -25.41 -6.22
C GLY A 117 -0.67 -25.58 -4.93
N THR A 118 -0.30 -26.56 -4.14
CA THR A 118 -0.89 -26.79 -2.80
C THR A 118 0.20 -27.13 -1.78
N VAL A 119 -0.09 -26.94 -0.49
CA VAL A 119 0.83 -27.31 0.61
C VAL A 119 1.12 -28.81 0.66
N LYS A 120 0.24 -29.65 0.08
CA LYS A 120 0.42 -31.10 0.02
C LYS A 120 1.21 -31.58 -1.20
N ASN A 121 1.22 -30.78 -2.26
CA ASN A 121 1.92 -31.08 -3.50
C ASN A 121 2.58 -29.82 -4.04
N VAL A 122 3.89 -29.74 -3.89
CA VAL A 122 4.73 -28.56 -4.23
C VAL A 122 5.04 -28.50 -5.74
N SER A 123 4.25 -29.14 -6.60
CA SER A 123 4.32 -28.92 -8.04
C SER A 123 3.81 -27.54 -8.36
N LEU A 124 4.72 -26.59 -8.49
CA LEU A 124 4.40 -25.19 -8.74
C LEU A 124 4.08 -24.95 -10.21
N SER A 125 3.07 -24.16 -10.49
CA SER A 125 2.82 -23.66 -11.85
C SER A 125 3.91 -22.69 -12.25
N HIS A 126 4.78 -23.11 -13.17
CA HIS A 126 5.88 -22.28 -13.64
C HIS A 126 5.39 -21.01 -14.37
N GLU A 127 4.30 -21.09 -15.13
CA GLU A 127 3.76 -19.95 -15.87
C GLU A 127 3.34 -18.81 -14.94
N LEU A 128 2.57 -19.09 -13.90
CA LEU A 128 2.12 -18.08 -12.94
C LEU A 128 3.28 -17.52 -12.11
N LEU A 129 4.26 -18.36 -11.78
CA LEU A 129 5.48 -17.90 -11.11
C LEU A 129 6.26 -16.93 -11.98
N LEU A 130 6.45 -17.24 -13.27
CA LEU A 130 7.16 -16.38 -14.21
C LEU A 130 6.48 -15.02 -14.38
N LYS A 131 5.15 -14.98 -14.41
CA LYS A 131 4.40 -13.70 -14.43
C LYS A 131 4.74 -12.79 -13.27
N TYR A 132 4.82 -13.33 -12.05
CA TYR A 132 5.13 -12.53 -10.87
C TYR A 132 6.62 -12.24 -10.70
N LEU A 133 7.50 -13.16 -11.10
CA LEU A 133 8.93 -13.04 -10.86
C LEU A 133 9.69 -12.33 -11.97
N LEU A 134 9.27 -12.48 -13.23
CA LEU A 134 10.02 -12.00 -14.39
C LEU A 134 9.22 -11.02 -15.27
N GLU A 135 7.97 -11.31 -15.60
CA GLU A 135 7.23 -10.51 -16.59
C GLU A 135 6.85 -9.11 -16.10
N ASN A 136 6.97 -8.84 -14.79
CA ASN A 136 6.67 -7.53 -14.22
C ASN A 136 7.89 -6.83 -13.61
N ASP A 137 9.09 -7.18 -14.04
CA ASP A 137 10.31 -6.51 -13.59
C ASP A 137 10.23 -5.01 -13.86
N PRO A 138 10.23 -4.16 -12.81
CA PRO A 138 10.12 -2.73 -13.01
C PRO A 138 11.36 -2.09 -13.66
N LEU A 139 12.52 -2.76 -13.60
CA LEU A 139 13.73 -2.27 -14.26
C LEU A 139 13.68 -2.45 -15.78
N SER A 140 12.81 -3.35 -16.27
CA SER A 140 12.53 -3.49 -17.70
C SER A 140 11.50 -2.48 -18.22
N ASP A 141 10.93 -1.63 -17.35
CA ASP A 141 9.97 -0.60 -17.70
C ASP A 141 10.66 0.77 -17.73
N ALA A 142 10.78 1.33 -18.93
CA ALA A 142 11.43 2.64 -19.14
C ALA A 142 10.83 3.79 -18.30
N ASN A 143 9.55 3.68 -17.92
CA ASN A 143 8.91 4.66 -17.03
C ASN A 143 9.40 4.52 -15.59
N CYS A 144 9.71 3.30 -15.14
CA CYS A 144 10.24 3.03 -13.81
C CYS A 144 11.74 3.33 -13.74
N GLU A 145 12.50 2.94 -14.78
CA GLU A 145 13.96 3.15 -14.87
C GLU A 145 14.35 4.62 -14.63
N ARG A 146 13.56 5.55 -15.18
CA ARG A 146 13.81 7.01 -15.10
C ARG A 146 12.98 7.70 -14.01
N CYS A 147 12.27 6.97 -13.19
CA CYS A 147 11.36 7.53 -12.21
C CYS A 147 12.07 7.92 -10.92
N PHE A 148 12.03 9.21 -10.55
CA PHE A 148 12.59 9.68 -9.28
C PHE A 148 11.94 9.05 -8.04
N CYS A 149 10.73 8.50 -8.18
CA CYS A 149 10.05 7.78 -7.10
C CYS A 149 10.51 6.32 -6.96
N PHE A 150 11.31 5.79 -7.88
CA PHE A 150 11.66 4.38 -7.89
C PHE A 150 12.22 3.89 -6.54
N PRO A 151 13.17 4.60 -5.87
CA PRO A 151 13.73 4.15 -4.58
C PRO A 151 12.72 4.03 -3.43
N ILE A 152 11.54 4.62 -3.57
CA ILE A 152 10.47 4.63 -2.56
C ILE A 152 9.19 3.95 -3.05
N CYS A 153 9.22 3.36 -4.23
CA CYS A 153 8.07 2.73 -4.89
C CYS A 153 8.37 1.31 -5.36
N GLU A 154 9.62 1.04 -5.76
CA GLU A 154 10.08 -0.25 -6.33
C GLU A 154 9.17 -0.79 -7.45
N GLY A 155 8.64 0.13 -8.27
CA GLY A 155 7.75 -0.22 -9.39
C GLY A 155 6.30 -0.54 -9.02
N GLY A 156 5.91 -0.35 -7.77
CA GLY A 156 4.51 -0.50 -7.32
C GLY A 156 4.04 -1.94 -7.16
N CYS A 157 2.74 -2.13 -7.29
CA CYS A 157 2.09 -3.42 -7.03
C CYS A 157 2.27 -4.40 -8.22
N PRO A 158 2.90 -5.58 -8.03
CA PRO A 158 3.04 -6.57 -9.09
C PRO A 158 1.72 -7.01 -9.70
N TYR A 159 0.69 -7.19 -8.88
CA TYR A 159 -0.64 -7.57 -9.34
C TYR A 159 -1.22 -6.53 -10.31
N LYS A 160 -1.15 -5.23 -9.95
CA LYS A 160 -1.65 -4.15 -10.82
C LYS A 160 -0.86 -4.06 -12.13
N ARG A 161 0.45 -4.23 -12.07
CA ARG A 161 1.29 -4.24 -13.28
C ARG A 161 0.92 -5.36 -14.24
N ILE A 162 0.57 -6.54 -13.74
CA ILE A 162 0.23 -7.70 -14.56
C ILE A 162 -1.21 -7.60 -15.09
N TYR A 163 -2.16 -7.21 -14.23
CA TYR A 163 -3.59 -7.39 -14.50
C TYR A 163 -4.39 -6.08 -14.61
N GLN A 164 -3.84 -4.95 -14.18
CA GLN A 164 -4.57 -3.68 -14.04
C GLN A 164 -3.69 -2.49 -14.44
N LYS A 165 -3.23 -2.45 -15.68
CA LYS A 165 -2.27 -1.42 -16.18
C LYS A 165 -2.77 0.00 -15.98
N ASP A 166 -4.03 0.29 -16.27
CA ASP A 166 -4.61 1.64 -16.10
C ASP A 166 -4.62 2.08 -14.62
N SER A 167 -4.92 1.16 -13.71
CA SER A 167 -4.84 1.41 -12.27
C SER A 167 -3.40 1.66 -11.81
N GLN A 168 -2.43 0.96 -12.41
CA GLN A 168 -1.02 1.20 -12.15
C GLN A 168 -0.57 2.59 -12.61
N GLU A 169 -1.01 3.05 -13.77
CA GLU A 169 -0.68 4.39 -14.27
C GLU A 169 -1.23 5.51 -13.38
N ARG A 170 -2.51 5.37 -12.96
CA ARG A 170 -3.12 6.30 -11.99
C ARG A 170 -2.35 6.32 -10.66
N PHE A 171 -1.97 5.15 -10.15
CA PHE A 171 -1.13 5.04 -8.95
C PHE A 171 0.22 5.75 -9.13
N CYS A 172 0.91 5.55 -10.25
CA CYS A 172 2.19 6.20 -10.55
C CYS A 172 2.07 7.72 -10.57
N LYS A 173 1.00 8.27 -11.17
CA LYS A 173 0.73 9.70 -11.18
C LYS A 173 0.50 10.23 -9.77
N ALA A 174 -0.43 9.64 -9.03
CA ALA A 174 -0.76 10.04 -7.66
C ALA A 174 0.45 9.95 -6.72
N LYS A 175 1.30 8.92 -6.87
CA LYS A 175 2.52 8.76 -6.09
C LYS A 175 3.50 9.90 -6.31
N ARG A 176 3.75 10.29 -7.58
CA ARG A 176 4.66 11.40 -7.91
C ARG A 176 4.15 12.74 -7.37
N GLU A 177 2.86 13.03 -7.56
CA GLU A 177 2.24 14.26 -7.07
C GLU A 177 2.24 14.31 -5.53
N GLY A 178 1.84 13.22 -4.87
CA GLY A 178 1.81 13.14 -3.41
C GLY A 178 3.17 13.34 -2.75
N ILE A 179 4.24 12.81 -3.34
CA ILE A 179 5.61 13.02 -2.81
C ILE A 179 6.00 14.50 -2.85
N VAL A 180 5.72 15.19 -3.94
CA VAL A 180 6.06 16.62 -4.08
C VAL A 180 5.33 17.43 -3.00
N GLU A 181 4.04 17.18 -2.81
CA GLU A 181 3.25 17.87 -1.79
C GLU A 181 3.70 17.55 -0.35
N ASN A 182 4.04 16.30 -0.08
CA ASN A 182 4.57 15.89 1.22
C ASN A 182 5.93 16.53 1.53
N LEU A 183 6.81 16.61 0.53
CA LEU A 183 8.13 17.26 0.70
C LEU A 183 7.99 18.75 0.96
N LYS A 184 7.10 19.46 0.26
CA LYS A 184 6.82 20.88 0.55
C LYS A 184 6.43 21.07 2.01
N ARG A 185 5.46 20.28 2.52
CA ARG A 185 5.02 20.36 3.92
C ARG A 185 6.14 19.99 4.91
N HIS A 186 6.97 19.00 4.57
CA HIS A 186 8.11 18.66 5.39
C HIS A 186 9.10 19.82 5.52
N ILE A 187 9.41 20.49 4.42
CA ILE A 187 10.29 21.65 4.40
C ILE A 187 9.69 22.79 5.24
N ASP A 188 8.42 23.12 5.03
CA ASP A 188 7.72 24.16 5.77
C ASP A 188 7.72 23.88 7.30
N TYR A 189 7.47 22.63 7.66
CA TYR A 189 7.57 22.19 9.07
C TYR A 189 8.97 22.40 9.65
N LYS A 190 10.01 22.01 8.90
CA LYS A 190 11.41 22.19 9.33
C LYS A 190 11.78 23.66 9.48
N ILE A 191 11.37 24.50 8.54
CA ILE A 191 11.65 25.96 8.59
C ILE A 191 10.97 26.60 9.81
N LYS A 192 9.72 26.20 10.12
CA LYS A 192 8.97 26.75 11.26
C LYS A 192 9.56 26.30 12.62
N ASN A 193 10.09 25.09 12.71
CA ASN A 193 10.56 24.52 13.99
C ASN A 193 12.07 24.63 14.20
N ASN A 194 12.84 25.10 13.22
CA ASN A 194 14.26 25.41 13.36
C ASN A 194 14.53 26.93 13.52
N ARG A 195 13.51 27.73 13.75
CA ARG A 195 13.55 29.13 14.16
C ARG A 195 13.23 29.25 15.65
#